data_e1bf396c716e625668f6b3f9251dd3af
#
_entry.id   e1bf396c716e625668f6b3f9251dd3af
#
_cell.length_a   1.000
_cell.length_b   1.000
_cell.length_c   1.000
_cell.angle_alpha   90.00
_cell.angle_beta   90.00
_cell.angle_gamma   90.00
#
_symmetry.space_group_name_H-M   'P 1'
#
loop_
_entity.id
_entity.type
_entity.pdbx_description
1 polymer ?
#
loop_
_entity_poly.entity_id
_entity_poly.type
_entity_poly.pdbx_seq_one_letter_code
_entity_poly.pdbx_strand_id
1 'polypeptide(L)'
;MKGKVGIGIILLTAVAIAIALGRDGEQTATAPGSRIGEVPTFEVDPNWPTIPDGWVLGVVASVAVDSRDHVWVLHRPGTLEPEEASMAAPPVLEFDPEGNFVQGWGEPSSAYHWPQSEHGIYVDHNDYVWIGGNGPVDQVLKFTMSGEFVLQIGQPGESQGNQDTENLGRPADVWVHPPTNELFVADGYGNRRVMVFDADTGEFKRMWGAFGNEPTDGEADPAWAREQEGPGPPHFAQPVHAAKVSDDGLVYVSDRGGKRVQVFTTEGEYVSQVFIGRECLAPECGNGTTAASTAFSPDPEQRFLYVGNRSQAQVMVLDRETLEILDRFGRWGSAPGDFGTLHHMDVDSRGNLYVTEVSPLEPVNRRVQKFTFTGMQPRPPM
;
A
#
# COMPACT_ATOMS: atom_id res chain seq x y z
N MET A 1 1.53 35.49 56.98
CA MET A 1 0.52 34.55 56.46
C MET A 1 1.21 33.73 55.39
N LYS A 2 1.35 32.42 55.62
CA LYS A 2 2.12 31.49 54.77
C LYS A 2 1.17 30.93 53.71
N GLY A 3 1.41 31.21 52.43
CA GLY A 3 0.73 30.58 51.29
C GLY A 3 1.45 29.29 50.90
N LYS A 4 0.74 28.16 50.91
CA LYS A 4 1.22 26.88 50.48
C LYS A 4 1.04 26.79 48.95
N VAL A 5 2.14 26.59 48.23
CA VAL A 5 2.15 26.22 46.83
C VAL A 5 2.04 24.67 46.76
N GLY A 6 0.97 24.17 46.18
CA GLY A 6 0.81 22.73 45.91
C GLY A 6 1.51 22.35 44.59
N ILE A 7 2.49 21.47 44.70
CA ILE A 7 3.14 20.88 43.55
C ILE A 7 2.32 19.64 43.15
N GLY A 8 1.69 19.69 41.99
CA GLY A 8 1.05 18.54 41.35
C GLY A 8 2.13 17.65 40.70
N ILE A 9 2.26 16.43 41.20
CA ILE A 9 3.13 15.40 40.63
C ILE A 9 2.34 14.74 39.50
N ILE A 10 2.77 14.96 38.26
CA ILE A 10 2.32 14.18 37.09
C ILE A 10 3.16 12.91 37.10
N LEU A 11 2.52 11.76 37.35
CA LEU A 11 3.12 10.45 37.16
C LEU A 11 3.17 10.15 35.63
N LEU A 12 4.35 10.28 35.06
CA LEU A 12 4.68 9.69 33.76
C LEU A 12 5.02 8.21 34.02
N THR A 13 4.16 7.29 33.59
CA THR A 13 4.47 5.87 33.52
C THR A 13 5.35 5.64 32.27
N ALA A 14 6.67 5.65 32.47
CA ALA A 14 7.60 5.20 31.47
C ALA A 14 7.54 3.65 31.43
N VAL A 15 7.11 3.08 30.31
CA VAL A 15 7.29 1.65 30.00
C VAL A 15 8.76 1.49 29.62
N ALA A 16 9.55 0.94 30.52
CA ALA A 16 10.94 0.60 30.27
C ALA A 16 10.97 -0.77 29.54
N ILE A 17 11.26 -0.76 28.25
CA ILE A 17 11.68 -1.98 27.53
C ILE A 17 13.11 -2.26 27.95
N ALA A 18 13.31 -3.32 28.72
CA ALA A 18 14.64 -3.80 29.11
C ALA A 18 15.24 -4.59 27.92
N ILE A 19 16.22 -4.01 27.23
CA ILE A 19 17.07 -4.73 26.28
C ILE A 19 18.10 -5.51 27.10
N ALA A 20 17.92 -6.81 27.22
CA ALA A 20 18.91 -7.73 27.79
C ALA A 20 19.86 -8.17 26.67
N LEU A 21 21.09 -7.65 26.67
CA LEU A 21 22.21 -8.19 25.91
C LEU A 21 22.73 -9.44 26.62
N GLY A 22 22.28 -10.62 26.17
CA GLY A 22 22.82 -11.92 26.57
C GLY A 22 23.27 -12.69 25.35
N ARG A 23 24.54 -13.05 25.31
CA ARG A 23 25.11 -13.98 24.34
C ARG A 23 24.65 -15.41 24.61
N ASP A 24 24.48 -16.15 23.50
CA ASP A 24 24.39 -17.61 23.38
C ASP A 24 23.02 -18.25 23.71
N GLY A 25 22.37 -18.70 22.66
CA GLY A 25 21.22 -19.61 22.70
C GLY A 25 20.00 -19.04 21.96
N GLU A 26 19.92 -19.33 20.68
CA GLU A 26 18.79 -19.07 19.81
C GLU A 26 17.56 -19.84 20.31
N GLN A 27 16.83 -19.28 21.27
CA GLN A 27 15.43 -19.63 21.49
C GLN A 27 14.62 -18.65 20.68
N THR A 28 14.14 -19.09 19.53
CA THR A 28 13.03 -18.44 18.82
C THR A 28 11.84 -18.43 19.78
N ALA A 29 11.68 -17.33 20.51
CA ALA A 29 10.43 -17.05 21.19
C ALA A 29 9.37 -16.92 20.10
N THR A 30 8.49 -17.91 19.97
CA THR A 30 7.29 -17.79 19.17
C THR A 30 6.51 -16.62 19.76
N ALA A 31 6.25 -15.59 18.93
CA ALA A 31 5.38 -14.50 19.31
C ALA A 31 4.06 -15.08 19.87
N PRO A 32 3.47 -14.48 20.92
CA PRO A 32 2.18 -14.93 21.40
C PRO A 32 1.19 -14.86 20.24
N GLY A 33 0.46 -15.94 20.01
CA GLY A 33 -0.59 -15.98 18.98
C GLY A 33 -1.67 -14.93 19.26
N SER A 34 -2.39 -14.52 18.22
CA SER A 34 -3.47 -13.55 18.32
C SER A 34 -4.53 -13.96 19.33
N ARG A 35 -5.03 -12.98 20.09
CA ARG A 35 -6.19 -13.14 20.99
C ARG A 35 -7.51 -12.78 20.30
N ILE A 36 -7.47 -12.37 19.05
CA ILE A 36 -8.66 -12.01 18.27
C ILE A 36 -9.47 -13.27 17.99
N GLY A 37 -10.69 -13.31 18.52
CA GLY A 37 -11.63 -14.43 18.36
C GLY A 37 -12.64 -14.27 17.22
N GLU A 38 -12.72 -13.07 16.64
CA GLU A 38 -13.65 -12.73 15.57
C GLU A 38 -12.92 -12.00 14.45
N VAL A 39 -13.37 -12.17 13.22
CA VAL A 39 -12.80 -11.54 12.02
C VAL A 39 -13.88 -10.79 11.25
N PRO A 40 -13.51 -9.72 10.51
CA PRO A 40 -14.46 -9.00 9.67
C PRO A 40 -14.92 -9.85 8.50
N THR A 41 -16.19 -9.66 8.12
CA THR A 41 -16.82 -10.31 6.97
C THR A 41 -17.27 -9.29 5.94
N PHE A 42 -17.26 -9.72 4.68
CA PHE A 42 -17.51 -8.84 3.55
C PHE A 42 -18.43 -9.50 2.54
N GLU A 43 -19.25 -8.66 1.89
CA GLU A 43 -20.02 -9.03 0.71
C GLU A 43 -19.66 -8.07 -0.44
N VAL A 44 -19.37 -8.62 -1.64
CA VAL A 44 -19.07 -7.79 -2.80
C VAL A 44 -20.32 -7.05 -3.26
N ASP A 45 -20.20 -5.74 -3.52
CA ASP A 45 -21.22 -4.97 -4.22
C ASP A 45 -20.99 -5.06 -5.73
N PRO A 46 -21.80 -5.82 -6.47
CA PRO A 46 -21.58 -6.04 -7.90
C PRO A 46 -21.94 -4.82 -8.77
N ASN A 47 -22.55 -3.79 -8.19
CA ASN A 47 -23.05 -2.62 -8.90
C ASN A 47 -22.17 -1.37 -8.65
N TRP A 48 -21.18 -1.47 -7.80
CA TRP A 48 -20.29 -0.36 -7.47
C TRP A 48 -18.97 -0.44 -8.27
N PRO A 49 -18.44 0.67 -8.84
CA PRO A 49 -19.06 1.97 -9.02
C PRO A 49 -19.89 2.04 -10.31
N THR A 50 -20.68 3.09 -10.47
CA THR A 50 -21.35 3.41 -11.73
C THR A 50 -20.43 4.24 -12.62
N ILE A 51 -19.88 3.61 -13.64
CA ILE A 51 -19.06 4.32 -14.65
C ILE A 51 -20.01 5.11 -15.59
N PRO A 52 -19.73 6.40 -15.85
CA PRO A 52 -20.51 7.20 -16.80
C PRO A 52 -20.63 6.54 -18.17
N ASP A 53 -21.81 6.69 -18.78
CA ASP A 53 -22.10 6.12 -20.09
C ASP A 53 -21.06 6.54 -21.14
N GLY A 54 -20.60 5.56 -21.91
CA GLY A 54 -19.64 5.75 -22.98
C GLY A 54 -18.17 5.76 -22.54
N TRP A 55 -17.88 5.65 -21.24
CA TRP A 55 -16.52 5.53 -20.75
C TRP A 55 -16.08 4.09 -20.56
N VAL A 56 -14.80 3.85 -20.81
CA VAL A 56 -14.13 2.57 -20.60
C VAL A 56 -12.88 2.81 -19.73
N LEU A 57 -12.71 1.98 -18.72
CA LEU A 57 -11.51 1.97 -17.90
C LEU A 57 -10.43 1.11 -18.56
N GLY A 58 -9.20 1.62 -18.56
CA GLY A 58 -8.01 0.77 -18.73
C GLY A 58 -7.77 -0.05 -17.47
N VAL A 59 -6.59 -0.66 -17.36
CA VAL A 59 -6.17 -1.40 -16.16
C VAL A 59 -6.27 -0.49 -14.94
N VAL A 60 -6.98 -0.91 -13.89
CA VAL A 60 -7.22 -0.10 -12.68
C VAL A 60 -6.06 -0.30 -11.71
N ALA A 61 -5.17 0.69 -11.67
CA ALA A 61 -3.90 0.57 -10.96
C ALA A 61 -4.03 0.73 -9.46
N SER A 62 -4.79 1.74 -8.98
CA SER A 62 -4.85 2.03 -7.56
C SER A 62 -6.17 2.63 -7.13
N VAL A 63 -6.41 2.63 -5.82
CA VAL A 63 -7.57 3.22 -5.15
C VAL A 63 -7.12 3.89 -3.86
N ALA A 64 -7.75 5.01 -3.54
CA ALA A 64 -7.62 5.69 -2.24
C ALA A 64 -9.01 6.13 -1.76
N VAL A 65 -9.19 6.21 -0.45
CA VAL A 65 -10.41 6.74 0.19
C VAL A 65 -10.07 8.02 0.93
N ASP A 66 -10.82 9.08 0.69
CA ASP A 66 -10.61 10.36 1.37
C ASP A 66 -11.41 10.47 2.68
N SER A 67 -11.22 11.55 3.41
CA SER A 67 -11.86 11.82 4.72
C SER A 67 -13.39 11.94 4.67
N ARG A 68 -13.98 12.01 3.46
CA ARG A 68 -15.44 12.05 3.23
C ARG A 68 -15.99 10.68 2.82
N ASP A 69 -15.17 9.63 2.85
CA ASP A 69 -15.43 8.31 2.28
C ASP A 69 -15.61 8.31 0.74
N HIS A 70 -15.18 9.38 0.05
CA HIS A 70 -15.13 9.36 -1.41
C HIS A 70 -13.97 8.48 -1.88
N VAL A 71 -14.19 7.78 -2.97
CA VAL A 71 -13.24 6.79 -3.50
C VAL A 71 -12.61 7.31 -4.77
N TRP A 72 -11.30 7.45 -4.72
CA TRP A 72 -10.46 7.90 -5.81
C TRP A 72 -9.84 6.71 -6.52
N VAL A 73 -10.06 6.62 -7.82
CA VAL A 73 -9.63 5.51 -8.66
C VAL A 73 -8.63 6.01 -9.68
N LEU A 74 -7.47 5.37 -9.75
CA LEU A 74 -6.44 5.63 -10.75
C LEU A 74 -6.39 4.46 -11.73
N HIS A 75 -6.63 4.72 -13.01
CA HIS A 75 -6.50 3.70 -14.05
C HIS A 75 -5.53 4.13 -15.15
N ARG A 76 -5.20 3.22 -16.04
CA ARG A 76 -4.23 3.39 -17.13
C ARG A 76 -4.94 3.48 -18.48
N PRO A 77 -5.34 4.65 -18.95
CA PRO A 77 -5.98 4.81 -20.27
C PRO A 77 -5.13 4.25 -21.41
N GLY A 78 -3.80 4.35 -21.29
CA GLY A 78 -2.84 3.83 -22.28
C GLY A 78 -2.82 2.29 -22.43
N THR A 79 -3.59 1.56 -21.62
CA THR A 79 -3.74 0.10 -21.74
C THR A 79 -4.99 -0.34 -22.50
N LEU A 80 -5.78 0.62 -22.98
CA LEU A 80 -6.95 0.34 -23.81
C LEU A 80 -6.53 -0.06 -25.22
N GLU A 81 -7.32 -0.93 -25.83
CA GLU A 81 -7.16 -1.25 -27.25
C GLU A 81 -7.46 -0.01 -28.11
N PRO A 82 -6.88 0.11 -29.31
CA PRO A 82 -7.05 1.29 -30.16
C PRO A 82 -8.52 1.65 -30.43
N GLU A 83 -9.39 0.65 -30.53
CA GLU A 83 -10.83 0.80 -30.77
C GLU A 83 -11.56 1.42 -29.56
N GLU A 84 -11.02 1.23 -28.34
CA GLU A 84 -11.58 1.73 -27.08
C GLU A 84 -10.99 3.12 -26.71
N ALA A 85 -9.86 3.52 -27.30
CA ALA A 85 -9.11 4.70 -26.90
C ALA A 85 -9.94 6.01 -26.89
N SER A 86 -10.91 6.13 -27.81
CA SER A 86 -11.80 7.31 -27.88
C SER A 86 -12.87 7.33 -26.77
N MET A 87 -13.02 6.25 -26.03
CA MET A 87 -13.96 6.08 -24.91
C MET A 87 -13.23 6.08 -23.57
N ALA A 88 -11.92 6.33 -23.57
CA ALA A 88 -11.14 6.32 -22.35
C ALA A 88 -11.70 7.32 -21.32
N ALA A 89 -11.93 6.87 -20.11
CA ALA A 89 -12.20 7.75 -18.98
C ALA A 89 -10.94 8.58 -18.64
N PRO A 90 -11.07 9.73 -17.96
CA PRO A 90 -9.92 10.43 -17.37
C PRO A 90 -9.15 9.50 -16.41
N PRO A 91 -7.80 9.58 -16.33
CA PRO A 91 -7.00 8.66 -15.53
C PRO A 91 -7.34 8.64 -14.04
N VAL A 92 -7.74 9.78 -13.48
CA VAL A 92 -8.20 9.94 -12.10
C VAL A 92 -9.71 10.13 -12.08
N LEU A 93 -10.40 9.32 -11.28
CA LEU A 93 -11.85 9.39 -11.09
C LEU A 93 -12.17 9.46 -9.61
N GLU A 94 -13.13 10.30 -9.23
CA GLU A 94 -13.69 10.37 -7.89
C GLU A 94 -15.14 9.88 -7.91
N PHE A 95 -15.48 9.01 -6.99
CA PHE A 95 -16.83 8.50 -6.75
C PHE A 95 -17.26 8.81 -5.33
N ASP A 96 -18.55 9.10 -5.12
CA ASP A 96 -19.10 9.15 -3.78
C ASP A 96 -19.20 7.74 -3.14
N PRO A 97 -19.50 7.62 -1.85
CA PRO A 97 -19.61 6.31 -1.18
C PRO A 97 -20.64 5.37 -1.80
N GLU A 98 -21.66 5.91 -2.46
CA GLU A 98 -22.71 5.18 -3.16
C GLU A 98 -22.26 4.72 -4.56
N GLY A 99 -21.11 5.21 -5.05
CA GLY A 99 -20.52 4.85 -6.34
C GLY A 99 -20.95 5.74 -7.49
N ASN A 100 -21.59 6.89 -7.22
CA ASN A 100 -21.89 7.86 -8.24
C ASN A 100 -20.62 8.65 -8.61
N PHE A 101 -20.41 8.89 -9.91
CA PHE A 101 -19.31 9.68 -10.39
C PHE A 101 -19.42 11.15 -9.94
N VAL A 102 -18.33 11.69 -9.38
CA VAL A 102 -18.24 13.08 -8.90
C VAL A 102 -17.44 13.92 -9.88
N GLN A 103 -16.21 13.54 -10.15
CA GLN A 103 -15.30 14.23 -11.07
C GLN A 103 -14.24 13.31 -11.64
N GLY A 104 -13.57 13.76 -12.72
CA GLY A 104 -12.40 13.07 -13.27
C GLY A 104 -11.47 14.05 -13.95
N TRP A 105 -10.16 13.81 -13.83
CA TRP A 105 -9.12 14.64 -14.41
C TRP A 105 -7.84 13.83 -14.64
N GLY A 106 -6.83 14.46 -15.17
CA GLY A 106 -5.52 13.91 -15.43
C GLY A 106 -5.19 14.03 -16.92
N GLU A 107 -4.35 15.02 -17.23
CA GLU A 107 -3.91 15.29 -18.60
C GLU A 107 -2.42 15.64 -18.60
N PRO A 108 -1.67 15.29 -19.65
CA PRO A 108 -0.31 15.77 -19.83
C PRO A 108 -0.25 17.29 -19.83
N SER A 109 0.78 17.85 -19.22
CA SER A 109 1.01 19.29 -19.14
C SER A 109 2.49 19.61 -19.36
N SER A 110 2.79 20.84 -19.73
CA SER A 110 4.17 21.32 -19.75
C SER A 110 4.71 21.69 -18.36
N ALA A 111 3.86 21.72 -17.33
CA ALA A 111 4.23 22.09 -15.96
C ALA A 111 4.73 20.89 -15.14
N TYR A 112 4.39 19.68 -15.55
CA TYR A 112 4.78 18.45 -14.86
C TYR A 112 4.86 17.28 -15.85
N HIS A 113 5.47 16.19 -15.42
CA HIS A 113 5.57 14.97 -16.21
C HIS A 113 4.49 13.98 -15.77
N TRP A 114 3.39 13.89 -16.55
CA TRP A 114 2.35 12.89 -16.27
C TRP A 114 2.91 11.46 -16.40
N PRO A 115 2.59 10.54 -15.48
CA PRO A 115 3.10 9.18 -15.54
C PRO A 115 2.80 8.47 -16.87
N GLN A 116 3.79 7.77 -17.40
CA GLN A 116 3.60 6.88 -18.55
C GLN A 116 2.87 5.59 -18.18
N SER A 117 2.96 5.22 -16.91
CA SER A 117 2.29 4.07 -16.34
C SER A 117 1.83 4.44 -14.93
N GLU A 118 0.63 4.95 -14.82
CA GLU A 118 -0.01 5.32 -13.56
C GLU A 118 -0.01 4.13 -12.60
N HIS A 119 0.34 4.35 -11.30
CA HIS A 119 0.48 3.22 -10.40
C HIS A 119 -0.14 3.42 -9.02
N GLY A 120 0.34 4.32 -8.18
CA GLY A 120 -0.19 4.61 -6.85
C GLY A 120 -1.01 5.90 -6.82
N ILE A 121 -2.09 5.93 -6.05
CA ILE A 121 -2.84 7.13 -5.71
C ILE A 121 -3.09 7.17 -4.21
N TYR A 122 -3.00 8.36 -3.63
CA TYR A 122 -3.34 8.61 -2.23
C TYR A 122 -3.94 10.01 -2.07
N VAL A 123 -4.92 10.16 -1.19
CA VAL A 123 -5.48 11.47 -0.81
C VAL A 123 -5.07 11.75 0.63
N ASP A 124 -4.34 12.85 0.84
CA ASP A 124 -3.81 13.17 2.17
C ASP A 124 -4.81 13.95 3.03
N HIS A 125 -4.48 14.08 4.31
CA HIS A 125 -5.28 14.77 5.33
C HIS A 125 -5.42 16.30 5.11
N ASN A 126 -4.71 16.85 4.14
CA ASN A 126 -4.79 18.25 3.71
C ASN A 126 -5.54 18.42 2.39
N ASP A 127 -6.26 17.37 1.95
CA ASP A 127 -7.02 17.34 0.71
C ASP A 127 -6.15 17.52 -0.56
N TYR A 128 -4.95 16.93 -0.58
CA TYR A 128 -4.13 16.81 -1.77
C TYR A 128 -4.13 15.37 -2.30
N VAL A 129 -4.13 15.26 -3.62
CA VAL A 129 -4.05 13.97 -4.34
C VAL A 129 -2.59 13.75 -4.78
N TRP A 130 -2.02 12.65 -4.34
CA TRP A 130 -0.68 12.21 -4.70
C TRP A 130 -0.76 11.06 -5.70
N ILE A 131 0.06 11.12 -6.74
CA ILE A 131 0.10 10.12 -7.81
C ILE A 131 1.54 9.69 -8.04
N GLY A 132 1.78 8.38 -8.00
CA GLY A 132 3.02 7.74 -8.42
C GLY A 132 2.84 6.98 -9.73
N GLY A 133 3.94 6.83 -10.47
CA GLY A 133 3.96 6.03 -11.69
C GLY A 133 5.17 5.09 -11.72
N ASN A 134 5.01 3.92 -12.36
CA ASN A 134 6.06 2.90 -12.43
C ASN A 134 6.69 2.72 -13.83
N GLY A 135 6.42 3.65 -14.74
CA GLY A 135 7.12 3.74 -16.03
C GLY A 135 8.59 4.13 -15.89
N PRO A 136 9.39 3.99 -16.94
CA PRO A 136 10.85 4.19 -16.86
C PRO A 136 11.29 5.59 -16.42
N VAL A 137 10.43 6.58 -16.64
CA VAL A 137 10.70 8.00 -16.34
C VAL A 137 9.73 8.59 -15.31
N ASP A 138 8.89 7.76 -14.70
CA ASP A 138 7.82 8.22 -13.82
C ASP A 138 8.36 8.65 -12.44
N GLN A 139 7.66 9.60 -11.86
CA GLN A 139 8.00 10.27 -10.60
C GLN A 139 6.75 10.35 -9.71
N VAL A 140 6.79 11.15 -8.66
CA VAL A 140 5.65 11.44 -7.79
C VAL A 140 5.14 12.85 -8.02
N LEU A 141 3.82 12.99 -8.16
CA LEU A 141 3.12 14.24 -8.39
C LEU A 141 2.12 14.52 -7.26
N LYS A 142 1.97 15.80 -6.91
CA LYS A 142 0.95 16.30 -5.97
C LYS A 142 0.01 17.25 -6.70
N PHE A 143 -1.30 17.07 -6.47
CA PHE A 143 -2.37 17.89 -7.03
C PHE A 143 -3.35 18.32 -5.95
N THR A 144 -4.10 19.38 -6.21
CA THR A 144 -5.34 19.63 -5.46
C THR A 144 -6.39 18.59 -5.83
N MET A 145 -7.48 18.50 -5.06
CA MET A 145 -8.59 17.61 -5.40
C MET A 145 -9.24 17.91 -6.77
N SER A 146 -9.15 19.16 -7.25
CA SER A 146 -9.62 19.56 -8.59
C SER A 146 -8.63 19.30 -9.72
N GLY A 147 -7.47 18.68 -9.44
CA GLY A 147 -6.46 18.35 -10.44
C GLY A 147 -5.49 19.50 -10.78
N GLU A 148 -5.43 20.57 -9.98
CA GLU A 148 -4.43 21.61 -10.15
C GLU A 148 -3.07 21.14 -9.63
N PHE A 149 -2.04 21.23 -10.47
CA PHE A 149 -0.68 20.82 -10.12
C PHE A 149 -0.09 21.65 -8.98
N VAL A 150 0.53 20.99 -8.03
CA VAL A 150 1.18 21.61 -6.85
C VAL A 150 2.68 21.35 -6.83
N LEU A 151 3.11 20.08 -6.93
CA LEU A 151 4.50 19.68 -6.72
C LEU A 151 4.83 18.43 -7.53
N GLN A 152 6.09 18.32 -8.00
CA GLN A 152 6.69 17.10 -8.51
C GLN A 152 7.94 16.78 -7.71
N ILE A 153 8.09 15.52 -7.27
CA ILE A 153 9.31 15.01 -6.62
C ILE A 153 10.06 14.16 -7.62
N GLY A 154 11.32 14.53 -7.85
CA GLY A 154 12.21 13.92 -8.82
C GLY A 154 12.09 14.46 -10.24
N GLN A 155 13.08 14.13 -11.05
CA GLN A 155 13.15 14.48 -12.47
C GLN A 155 13.01 13.22 -13.33
N PRO A 156 12.26 13.28 -14.43
CA PRO A 156 12.00 12.13 -15.29
C PRO A 156 13.27 11.49 -15.83
N GLY A 157 13.50 10.21 -15.48
CA GLY A 157 14.61 9.43 -16.01
C GLY A 157 15.99 9.72 -15.40
N GLU A 158 16.07 10.58 -14.37
CA GLU A 158 17.35 11.02 -13.79
C GLU A 158 17.81 10.19 -12.56
N SER A 159 17.09 9.13 -12.21
CA SER A 159 17.46 8.27 -11.06
C SER A 159 18.87 7.69 -11.20
N GLN A 160 19.68 7.88 -10.16
CA GLN A 160 21.04 7.37 -10.05
C GLN A 160 21.13 6.10 -9.18
N GLY A 161 19.99 5.40 -8.97
CA GLY A 161 19.93 4.16 -8.19
C GLY A 161 19.48 4.36 -6.74
N ASN A 162 19.78 3.36 -5.90
CA ASN A 162 19.25 3.28 -4.54
C ASN A 162 19.81 4.31 -3.56
N GLN A 163 20.89 5.03 -3.90
CA GLN A 163 21.47 6.07 -3.07
C GLN A 163 21.08 7.49 -3.51
N ASP A 164 20.32 7.64 -4.59
CA ASP A 164 19.87 8.94 -5.07
C ASP A 164 18.82 9.53 -4.10
N THR A 165 19.08 10.71 -3.57
CA THR A 165 18.17 11.41 -2.62
C THR A 165 17.25 12.42 -3.30
N GLU A 166 17.45 12.66 -4.60
CA GLU A 166 16.69 13.66 -5.35
C GLU A 166 15.66 13.02 -6.30
N ASN A 167 16.01 11.85 -6.89
CA ASN A 167 15.20 11.22 -7.91
C ASN A 167 14.74 9.81 -7.52
N LEU A 168 13.58 9.44 -8.04
CA LEU A 168 12.93 8.16 -7.78
C LEU A 168 13.18 7.18 -8.92
N GLY A 169 13.23 5.91 -8.58
CA GLY A 169 13.39 4.81 -9.53
C GLY A 169 12.09 4.04 -9.73
N ARG A 170 11.11 4.62 -10.42
CA ARG A 170 9.82 4.00 -10.74
C ARG A 170 9.01 3.69 -9.46
N PRO A 171 8.53 4.73 -8.75
CA PRO A 171 7.79 4.61 -7.50
C PRO A 171 6.47 3.86 -7.69
N ALA A 172 6.13 3.02 -6.72
CA ALA A 172 4.94 2.19 -6.77
C ALA A 172 3.76 2.79 -6.00
N ASP A 173 3.99 3.29 -4.80
CA ASP A 173 2.93 3.77 -3.91
C ASP A 173 3.42 4.92 -3.05
N VAL A 174 2.48 5.68 -2.52
CA VAL A 174 2.74 6.87 -1.70
C VAL A 174 1.74 6.92 -0.53
N TRP A 175 2.19 7.48 0.60
CA TRP A 175 1.37 7.67 1.79
C TRP A 175 1.86 8.87 2.60
N VAL A 176 0.98 9.79 2.98
CA VAL A 176 1.33 10.90 3.88
C VAL A 176 0.88 10.56 5.29
N HIS A 177 1.82 10.58 6.24
CA HIS A 177 1.54 10.35 7.65
C HIS A 177 1.04 11.65 8.31
N PRO A 178 -0.25 11.73 8.73
CA PRO A 178 -0.85 12.98 9.18
C PRO A 178 -0.11 13.65 10.36
N PRO A 179 0.33 12.92 11.42
CA PRO A 179 0.98 13.55 12.57
C PRO A 179 2.30 14.27 12.26
N THR A 180 3.05 13.83 11.25
CA THR A 180 4.37 14.39 10.91
C THR A 180 4.37 15.15 9.58
N ASN A 181 3.29 15.07 8.80
CA ASN A 181 3.20 15.57 7.43
C ASN A 181 4.36 15.10 6.54
N GLU A 182 4.75 13.84 6.71
CA GLU A 182 5.80 13.19 5.93
C GLU A 182 5.21 12.26 4.87
N LEU A 183 5.74 12.38 3.66
CA LEU A 183 5.40 11.52 2.53
C LEU A 183 6.34 10.32 2.50
N PHE A 184 5.78 9.13 2.63
CA PHE A 184 6.48 7.85 2.48
C PHE A 184 6.24 7.34 1.05
N VAL A 185 7.31 7.01 0.35
CA VAL A 185 7.29 6.54 -1.04
C VAL A 185 7.89 5.15 -1.12
N ALA A 186 7.12 4.19 -1.63
CA ALA A 186 7.62 2.87 -2.01
C ALA A 186 8.33 2.99 -3.37
N ASP A 187 9.62 3.27 -3.37
CA ASP A 187 10.44 3.43 -4.58
C ASP A 187 11.00 2.08 -5.02
N GLY A 188 10.16 1.27 -5.71
CA GLY A 188 10.35 -0.16 -5.74
C GLY A 188 10.48 -0.85 -7.09
N TYR A 189 10.06 -0.28 -8.22
CA TYR A 189 10.16 -0.96 -9.52
C TYR A 189 11.53 -0.80 -10.19
N GLY A 190 12.19 0.32 -9.98
CA GLY A 190 13.58 0.56 -10.40
C GLY A 190 14.56 0.40 -9.26
N ASN A 191 14.19 0.91 -8.09
CA ASN A 191 14.94 0.83 -6.85
C ASN A 191 14.36 -0.22 -5.87
N ARG A 192 14.89 -0.29 -4.64
CA ARG A 192 14.50 -1.25 -3.59
C ARG A 192 14.55 -0.59 -2.22
N ARG A 193 13.74 0.47 -2.07
CA ARG A 193 13.80 1.31 -0.87
C ARG A 193 12.45 1.94 -0.53
N VAL A 194 12.33 2.40 0.69
CA VAL A 194 11.35 3.38 1.11
C VAL A 194 12.07 4.72 1.22
N MET A 195 11.49 5.78 0.68
CA MET A 195 11.98 7.15 0.82
C MET A 195 10.96 7.99 1.57
N VAL A 196 11.45 8.95 2.35
CA VAL A 196 10.62 9.88 3.11
C VAL A 196 10.96 11.29 2.73
N PHE A 197 9.92 12.07 2.43
CA PHE A 197 10.00 13.47 2.06
C PHE A 197 9.10 14.33 2.96
N ASP A 198 9.36 15.60 3.01
CA ASP A 198 8.40 16.58 3.53
C ASP A 198 7.25 16.74 2.52
N ALA A 199 6.00 16.58 2.96
CA ALA A 199 4.85 16.58 2.07
C ALA A 199 4.48 17.97 1.53
N ASP A 200 4.97 19.06 2.13
CA ASP A 200 4.72 20.42 1.65
C ASP A 200 5.76 20.88 0.64
N THR A 201 7.02 20.52 0.87
CA THR A 201 8.17 21.04 0.11
C THR A 201 8.76 20.05 -0.88
N GLY A 202 8.55 18.72 -0.67
CA GLY A 202 9.22 17.67 -1.40
C GLY A 202 10.69 17.48 -1.00
N GLU A 203 11.14 18.07 0.11
CA GLU A 203 12.51 17.92 0.59
C GLU A 203 12.74 16.52 1.14
N PHE A 204 13.83 15.87 0.71
CA PHE A 204 14.24 14.56 1.20
C PHE A 204 14.59 14.59 2.68
N LYS A 205 14.13 13.58 3.42
CA LYS A 205 14.43 13.44 4.86
C LYS A 205 15.28 12.22 5.18
N ARG A 206 14.88 11.03 4.72
CA ARG A 206 15.57 9.76 4.98
C ARG A 206 15.11 8.66 4.04
N MET A 207 15.81 7.54 4.03
CA MET A 207 15.44 6.33 3.30
C MET A 207 16.00 5.08 3.98
N TRP A 208 15.42 3.92 3.66
CA TRP A 208 15.92 2.63 4.11
C TRP A 208 15.52 1.49 3.16
N GLY A 209 16.27 0.40 3.29
CA GLY A 209 16.00 -0.89 2.64
C GLY A 209 15.41 -1.91 3.60
N ALA A 210 15.39 -3.18 3.19
CA ALA A 210 14.91 -4.27 4.03
C ALA A 210 15.67 -4.34 5.35
N PHE A 211 14.99 -4.67 6.44
CA PHE A 211 15.51 -4.74 7.81
C PHE A 211 16.12 -3.42 8.35
N GLY A 212 15.75 -2.27 7.75
CA GLY A 212 16.32 -0.98 8.11
C GLY A 212 17.74 -0.77 7.60
N ASN A 213 18.22 -1.64 6.74
CA ASN A 213 19.56 -1.51 6.16
C ASN A 213 19.63 -0.37 5.14
N GLU A 214 20.83 0.10 4.88
CA GLU A 214 21.09 1.03 3.79
C GLU A 214 20.73 0.38 2.43
N PRO A 215 19.95 1.06 1.55
CA PRO A 215 19.64 0.52 0.24
C PRO A 215 20.88 0.34 -0.63
N THR A 216 20.93 -0.72 -1.42
CA THR A 216 22.08 -1.02 -2.30
C THR A 216 21.65 -1.34 -3.73
N ASP A 217 22.54 -1.07 -4.70
CA ASP A 217 22.30 -1.31 -6.13
C ASP A 217 22.65 -2.73 -6.60
N GLY A 218 23.02 -3.64 -5.68
CA GLY A 218 23.30 -5.04 -6.02
C GLY A 218 22.14 -5.72 -6.74
N GLU A 219 22.41 -6.70 -7.59
CA GLU A 219 21.38 -7.47 -8.28
C GLU A 219 20.50 -8.23 -7.29
N ALA A 220 19.19 -8.33 -7.58
CA ALA A 220 18.31 -9.22 -6.85
C ALA A 220 18.66 -10.68 -7.20
N ASP A 221 18.96 -11.49 -6.18
CA ASP A 221 19.20 -12.92 -6.39
C ASP A 221 17.86 -13.61 -6.74
N PRO A 222 17.72 -14.21 -7.93
CA PRO A 222 16.51 -14.93 -8.31
C PRO A 222 16.15 -16.07 -7.36
N ALA A 223 17.11 -16.59 -6.60
CA ALA A 223 16.89 -17.62 -5.59
C ALA A 223 15.96 -17.13 -4.46
N TRP A 224 15.98 -15.84 -4.12
CA TRP A 224 15.12 -15.28 -3.07
C TRP A 224 13.62 -15.51 -3.29
N ALA A 225 13.17 -15.50 -4.55
CA ALA A 225 11.78 -15.78 -4.89
C ALA A 225 11.37 -17.24 -4.58
N ARG A 226 12.33 -18.13 -4.36
CA ARG A 226 12.15 -19.56 -4.08
C ARG A 226 12.44 -19.96 -2.64
N GLU A 227 12.99 -19.07 -1.83
CA GLU A 227 13.24 -19.35 -0.41
C GLU A 227 11.93 -19.53 0.34
N GLN A 228 11.80 -20.65 1.04
CA GLN A 228 10.63 -20.99 1.85
C GLN A 228 10.89 -20.99 3.35
N GLU A 229 12.15 -20.86 3.75
CA GLU A 229 12.59 -20.87 5.14
C GLU A 229 13.48 -19.65 5.45
N GLY A 230 13.78 -19.43 6.72
CA GLY A 230 14.64 -18.34 7.17
C GLY A 230 14.02 -16.94 7.08
N PRO A 231 14.81 -15.88 7.28
CA PRO A 231 14.33 -14.49 7.33
C PRO A 231 13.98 -13.90 5.97
N GLY A 232 14.25 -14.61 4.87
CA GLY A 232 14.12 -14.11 3.51
C GLY A 232 15.29 -13.22 3.07
N PRO A 233 15.19 -12.58 1.88
CA PRO A 233 16.29 -11.83 1.31
C PRO A 233 16.74 -10.66 2.20
N PRO A 234 18.07 -10.38 2.27
CA PRO A 234 18.61 -9.30 3.09
C PRO A 234 18.30 -7.90 2.55
N HIS A 235 17.86 -7.83 1.30
CA HIS A 235 17.36 -6.61 0.64
C HIS A 235 15.89 -6.80 0.25
N PHE A 236 15.19 -5.71 -0.01
CA PHE A 236 13.88 -5.83 -0.65
C PHE A 236 14.04 -6.49 -2.03
N ALA A 237 13.13 -7.42 -2.32
CA ALA A 237 13.02 -7.99 -3.66
C ALA A 237 12.02 -7.15 -4.47
N GLN A 238 12.41 -6.74 -5.66
CA GLN A 238 11.58 -5.89 -6.50
C GLN A 238 10.22 -6.51 -6.86
N PRO A 239 9.16 -5.70 -6.83
CA PRO A 239 9.13 -4.32 -6.36
C PRO A 239 8.85 -4.20 -4.86
N VAL A 240 9.36 -3.12 -4.23
CA VAL A 240 8.77 -2.56 -3.02
C VAL A 240 7.48 -1.88 -3.45
N HIS A 241 6.32 -2.46 -3.10
CA HIS A 241 5.08 -2.16 -3.81
C HIS A 241 4.13 -1.23 -3.06
N ALA A 242 4.19 -1.19 -1.75
CA ALA A 242 3.47 -0.23 -0.91
C ALA A 242 4.25 0.09 0.37
N ALA A 243 4.05 1.27 0.92
CA ALA A 243 4.58 1.69 2.22
C ALA A 243 3.53 2.57 2.91
N LYS A 244 2.68 1.96 3.75
CA LYS A 244 1.60 2.64 4.45
C LYS A 244 1.88 2.75 5.94
N VAL A 245 1.49 3.86 6.55
CA VAL A 245 1.76 4.16 7.96
C VAL A 245 0.47 4.07 8.76
N SER A 246 0.50 3.30 9.85
CA SER A 246 -0.61 3.18 10.79
C SER A 246 -0.68 4.40 11.74
N ASP A 247 -1.83 4.59 12.40
CA ASP A 247 -2.07 5.72 13.30
C ASP A 247 -1.11 5.75 14.50
N ASP A 248 -0.58 4.60 14.91
CA ASP A 248 0.43 4.48 15.97
C ASP A 248 1.88 4.64 15.47
N GLY A 249 2.07 5.03 14.19
CA GLY A 249 3.38 5.38 13.62
C GLY A 249 4.24 4.19 13.22
N LEU A 250 3.64 3.06 12.82
CA LEU A 250 4.36 1.94 12.22
C LEU A 250 4.18 1.91 10.71
N VAL A 251 5.27 1.69 9.99
CA VAL A 251 5.31 1.65 8.53
C VAL A 251 5.26 0.20 8.05
N TYR A 252 4.21 -0.14 7.30
CA TYR A 252 4.01 -1.48 6.74
C TYR A 252 4.44 -1.47 5.28
N VAL A 253 5.54 -2.16 4.98
CA VAL A 253 6.17 -2.18 3.66
C VAL A 253 5.88 -3.50 2.95
N SER A 254 5.16 -3.43 1.85
CA SER A 254 4.88 -4.58 0.98
C SER A 254 6.09 -4.89 0.09
N ASP A 255 6.94 -5.81 0.51
CA ASP A 255 8.01 -6.38 -0.31
C ASP A 255 7.42 -7.50 -1.18
N ARG A 256 6.80 -7.11 -2.31
CA ARG A 256 6.01 -8.02 -3.15
C ARG A 256 6.85 -9.16 -3.72
N GLY A 257 8.05 -8.87 -4.19
CA GLY A 257 8.98 -9.88 -4.69
C GLY A 257 9.51 -10.79 -3.57
N GLY A 258 9.72 -10.24 -2.37
CA GLY A 258 10.13 -10.96 -1.17
C GLY A 258 9.01 -11.72 -0.48
N LYS A 259 7.77 -11.60 -0.97
CA LYS A 259 6.57 -12.27 -0.44
C LYS A 259 6.31 -11.97 1.03
N ARG A 260 6.57 -10.76 1.46
CA ARG A 260 6.46 -10.38 2.87
C ARG A 260 5.96 -8.95 3.05
N VAL A 261 5.41 -8.69 4.22
CA VAL A 261 5.24 -7.34 4.75
C VAL A 261 6.28 -7.18 5.86
N GLN A 262 7.12 -6.16 5.76
CA GLN A 262 8.02 -5.75 6.84
C GLN A 262 7.45 -4.53 7.55
N VAL A 263 7.59 -4.50 8.88
CA VAL A 263 7.12 -3.40 9.72
C VAL A 263 8.32 -2.64 10.27
N PHE A 264 8.24 -1.32 10.21
CA PHE A 264 9.28 -0.39 10.66
C PHE A 264 8.68 0.71 11.54
N THR A 265 9.52 1.39 12.30
CA THR A 265 9.19 2.71 12.82
C THR A 265 9.18 3.74 11.69
N THR A 266 8.63 4.92 11.91
CA THR A 266 8.74 6.04 10.95
C THR A 266 10.20 6.44 10.67
N GLU A 267 11.13 6.15 11.58
CA GLU A 267 12.56 6.39 11.39
C GLU A 267 13.29 5.29 10.57
N GLY A 268 12.57 4.23 10.16
CA GLY A 268 13.12 3.13 9.36
C GLY A 268 13.77 2.02 10.19
N GLU A 269 13.57 2.00 11.52
CA GLU A 269 14.04 0.90 12.35
C GLU A 269 13.13 -0.32 12.17
N TYR A 270 13.71 -1.47 11.87
CA TYR A 270 12.98 -2.73 11.68
C TYR A 270 12.35 -3.22 12.98
N VAL A 271 11.06 -3.58 12.91
CA VAL A 271 10.29 -4.10 14.04
C VAL A 271 10.00 -5.59 13.87
N SER A 272 9.35 -5.98 12.77
CA SER A 272 8.89 -7.35 12.54
C SER A 272 8.58 -7.60 11.07
N GLN A 273 8.21 -8.84 10.73
CA GLN A 273 7.73 -9.19 9.39
C GLN A 273 6.79 -10.39 9.41
N VAL A 274 5.99 -10.50 8.35
CA VAL A 274 5.19 -11.68 8.05
C VAL A 274 5.35 -12.06 6.58
N PHE A 275 5.44 -13.36 6.29
CA PHE A 275 5.40 -13.86 4.94
C PHE A 275 3.96 -14.12 4.48
N ILE A 276 3.68 -13.76 3.24
CA ILE A 276 2.37 -13.90 2.61
C ILE A 276 2.49 -14.87 1.44
N GLY A 277 1.85 -16.04 1.54
CA GLY A 277 1.90 -17.05 0.48
C GLY A 277 3.33 -17.40 0.07
N ARG A 278 4.21 -17.64 1.04
CA ARG A 278 5.63 -17.94 0.78
C ARG A 278 5.82 -19.19 -0.07
N GLU A 279 4.90 -20.13 0.04
CA GLU A 279 4.81 -21.37 -0.74
C GLU A 279 4.45 -21.13 -2.22
N CYS A 280 3.93 -19.95 -2.54
CA CYS A 280 3.54 -19.58 -3.89
C CYS A 280 4.77 -19.40 -4.79
N LEU A 281 5.10 -20.38 -5.59
CA LEU A 281 6.26 -20.37 -6.51
C LEU A 281 5.82 -20.22 -7.96
N ALA A 282 6.58 -19.44 -8.74
CA ALA A 282 6.41 -19.37 -10.18
C ALA A 282 6.99 -20.64 -10.87
N PRO A 283 6.39 -21.14 -11.95
CA PRO A 283 5.18 -20.65 -12.62
C PRO A 283 3.85 -21.22 -12.08
N GLU A 284 3.89 -22.19 -11.16
CA GLU A 284 2.71 -22.93 -10.68
C GLU A 284 1.72 -22.03 -9.91
N CYS A 285 2.23 -20.90 -9.39
CA CYS A 285 1.46 -19.90 -8.68
C CYS A 285 1.66 -18.52 -9.35
N GLY A 286 1.15 -18.36 -10.55
CA GLY A 286 1.29 -17.13 -11.34
C GLY A 286 2.76 -16.71 -11.49
N ASN A 287 3.08 -15.43 -11.24
CA ASN A 287 4.46 -14.93 -11.25
C ASN A 287 5.18 -15.10 -9.91
N GLY A 288 4.56 -15.74 -8.92
CA GLY A 288 5.14 -16.02 -7.62
C GLY A 288 5.34 -14.81 -6.72
N THR A 289 4.74 -13.65 -7.02
CA THR A 289 4.78 -12.47 -6.16
C THR A 289 3.46 -12.32 -5.39
N THR A 290 3.49 -11.96 -4.12
CA THR A 290 2.31 -12.04 -3.26
C THR A 290 1.95 -10.72 -2.59
N ALA A 291 2.62 -10.29 -1.55
CA ALA A 291 2.29 -9.11 -0.75
C ALA A 291 2.22 -7.82 -1.59
N ALA A 292 1.08 -7.57 -2.24
CA ALA A 292 0.95 -6.46 -3.18
C ALA A 292 0.66 -5.13 -2.49
N SER A 293 -0.29 -5.09 -1.58
CA SER A 293 -0.71 -3.87 -0.91
C SER A 293 -1.23 -4.20 0.48
N THR A 294 -1.31 -3.19 1.34
CA THR A 294 -1.89 -3.27 2.67
C THR A 294 -3.00 -2.23 2.83
N ALA A 295 -3.91 -2.50 3.77
CA ALA A 295 -4.88 -1.52 4.27
C ALA A 295 -5.17 -1.83 5.75
N PHE A 296 -5.59 -0.82 6.51
CA PHE A 296 -5.89 -0.97 7.94
C PHE A 296 -7.40 -0.96 8.17
N SER A 297 -7.89 -1.69 9.17
CA SER A 297 -9.26 -1.53 9.62
C SER A 297 -9.47 -0.13 10.23
N PRO A 298 -10.68 0.46 10.10
CA PRO A 298 -10.92 1.85 10.51
C PRO A 298 -11.20 2.00 12.01
N ASP A 299 -11.15 0.91 12.78
CA ASP A 299 -11.30 1.02 14.23
C ASP A 299 -10.09 1.76 14.84
N PRO A 300 -10.24 2.45 15.99
CA PRO A 300 -9.20 3.31 16.54
C PRO A 300 -7.87 2.62 16.84
N GLU A 301 -7.89 1.30 17.08
CA GLU A 301 -6.71 0.48 17.29
C GLU A 301 -6.16 -0.08 15.98
N GLN A 302 -6.88 0.08 14.87
CA GLN A 302 -6.54 -0.55 13.57
C GLN A 302 -6.18 -2.03 13.76
N ARG A 303 -7.06 -2.79 14.43
CA ARG A 303 -6.79 -4.16 14.87
C ARG A 303 -6.48 -5.12 13.75
N PHE A 304 -7.00 -4.87 12.55
CA PHE A 304 -6.78 -5.73 11.39
C PHE A 304 -5.89 -5.05 10.35
N LEU A 305 -4.97 -5.84 9.82
CA LEU A 305 -4.19 -5.52 8.64
C LEU A 305 -4.70 -6.40 7.48
N TYR A 306 -5.20 -5.77 6.43
CA TYR A 306 -5.52 -6.45 5.18
C TYR A 306 -4.31 -6.48 4.28
N VAL A 307 -4.00 -7.63 3.68
CA VAL A 307 -2.86 -7.78 2.76
C VAL A 307 -3.31 -8.46 1.47
N GLY A 308 -3.04 -7.81 0.35
CA GLY A 308 -3.33 -8.35 -0.98
C GLY A 308 -2.34 -9.44 -1.36
N ASN A 309 -2.78 -10.68 -1.43
CA ASN A 309 -2.00 -11.80 -1.96
C ASN A 309 -2.26 -11.95 -3.47
N ARG A 310 -1.44 -11.27 -4.26
CA ARG A 310 -1.62 -11.08 -5.69
C ARG A 310 -1.70 -12.39 -6.48
N SER A 311 -0.72 -13.27 -6.33
CA SER A 311 -0.62 -14.50 -7.14
C SER A 311 -1.61 -15.59 -6.72
N GLN A 312 -2.14 -15.54 -5.50
CA GLN A 312 -3.19 -16.46 -5.05
C GLN A 312 -4.58 -15.85 -5.12
N ALA A 313 -4.70 -14.60 -5.60
CA ALA A 313 -5.96 -13.88 -5.78
C ALA A 313 -6.81 -13.82 -4.50
N GLN A 314 -6.18 -13.47 -3.37
CA GLN A 314 -6.80 -13.44 -2.05
C GLN A 314 -6.49 -12.14 -1.31
N VAL A 315 -7.43 -11.69 -0.51
CA VAL A 315 -7.18 -10.73 0.57
C VAL A 315 -6.98 -11.54 1.85
N MET A 316 -5.84 -11.32 2.51
CA MET A 316 -5.51 -11.90 3.80
C MET A 316 -5.93 -10.94 4.90
N VAL A 317 -6.55 -11.44 5.95
CA VAL A 317 -6.92 -10.69 7.16
C VAL A 317 -5.97 -11.10 8.28
N LEU A 318 -5.18 -10.16 8.76
CA LEU A 318 -4.20 -10.38 9.81
C LEU A 318 -4.59 -9.63 11.09
N ASP A 319 -4.20 -10.17 12.23
CA ASP A 319 -4.04 -9.40 13.45
C ASP A 319 -2.85 -8.45 13.25
N ARG A 320 -3.08 -7.14 13.31
CA ARG A 320 -2.03 -6.15 13.02
C ARG A 320 -0.90 -6.17 14.06
N GLU A 321 -1.20 -6.44 15.32
CA GLU A 321 -0.21 -6.45 16.40
C GLU A 321 0.72 -7.66 16.31
N THR A 322 0.16 -8.85 16.09
CA THR A 322 0.92 -10.10 16.06
C THR A 322 1.34 -10.55 14.68
N LEU A 323 0.78 -9.96 13.63
CA LEU A 323 0.91 -10.33 12.22
C LEU A 323 0.42 -11.77 11.92
N GLU A 324 -0.33 -12.39 12.83
CA GLU A 324 -0.94 -13.69 12.60
C GLU A 324 -2.04 -13.57 11.52
N ILE A 325 -2.01 -14.47 10.54
CA ILE A 325 -3.07 -14.58 9.53
C ILE A 325 -4.29 -15.21 10.21
N LEU A 326 -5.42 -14.49 10.21
CA LEU A 326 -6.65 -14.88 10.89
C LEU A 326 -7.68 -15.49 9.94
N ASP A 327 -7.72 -14.96 8.71
CA ASP A 327 -8.67 -15.36 7.66
C ASP A 327 -8.17 -14.93 6.29
N ARG A 328 -8.87 -15.38 5.24
CA ARG A 328 -8.64 -14.99 3.85
C ARG A 328 -9.89 -15.18 3.02
N PHE A 329 -10.08 -14.33 2.03
CA PHE A 329 -11.18 -14.46 1.08
C PHE A 329 -10.72 -14.11 -0.34
N GLY A 330 -11.56 -14.45 -1.34
CA GLY A 330 -11.24 -14.29 -2.75
C GLY A 330 -10.62 -15.55 -3.36
N ARG A 331 -10.68 -15.61 -4.67
CA ARG A 331 -10.11 -16.68 -5.49
C ARG A 331 -9.89 -16.17 -6.91
N TRP A 332 -9.16 -16.94 -7.70
CA TRP A 332 -8.94 -16.61 -9.11
C TRP A 332 -10.22 -16.67 -9.92
N GLY A 333 -10.53 -15.59 -10.64
CA GLY A 333 -11.71 -15.52 -11.51
C GLY A 333 -12.08 -14.11 -11.92
N SER A 334 -13.21 -13.98 -12.63
CA SER A 334 -13.77 -12.70 -13.11
C SER A 334 -15.17 -12.39 -12.57
N ALA A 335 -15.79 -13.31 -11.83
CA ALA A 335 -17.07 -13.05 -11.19
C ALA A 335 -16.92 -11.97 -10.09
N PRO A 336 -17.99 -11.26 -9.70
CA PRO A 336 -17.95 -10.40 -8.54
C PRO A 336 -17.45 -11.17 -7.30
N GLY A 337 -16.47 -10.59 -6.59
CA GLY A 337 -15.80 -11.22 -5.44
C GLY A 337 -14.62 -12.13 -5.79
N ASP A 338 -14.44 -12.51 -7.04
CA ASP A 338 -13.24 -13.18 -7.52
C ASP A 338 -12.20 -12.13 -7.98
N PHE A 339 -10.92 -12.51 -8.08
CA PHE A 339 -9.84 -11.64 -8.53
C PHE A 339 -9.05 -12.26 -9.69
N GLY A 340 -8.71 -11.44 -10.69
CA GLY A 340 -7.69 -11.79 -11.68
C GLY A 340 -6.30 -11.52 -11.11
N THR A 341 -5.88 -10.26 -11.08
CA THR A 341 -4.62 -9.86 -10.48
C THR A 341 -4.86 -8.72 -9.51
N LEU A 342 -5.02 -9.06 -8.23
CA LEU A 342 -5.20 -8.11 -7.15
C LEU A 342 -4.02 -7.16 -7.06
N HIS A 343 -4.28 -5.86 -6.82
CA HIS A 343 -3.23 -4.86 -6.87
C HIS A 343 -3.21 -3.95 -5.64
N HIS A 344 -3.90 -2.82 -5.64
CA HIS A 344 -3.98 -1.93 -4.49
C HIS A 344 -5.33 -2.06 -3.77
N MET A 345 -5.37 -1.61 -2.53
CA MET A 345 -6.58 -1.61 -1.72
C MET A 345 -6.59 -0.45 -0.74
N ASP A 346 -7.79 -0.02 -0.35
CA ASP A 346 -8.02 0.93 0.71
C ASP A 346 -9.36 0.66 1.43
N VAL A 347 -9.59 1.31 2.57
CA VAL A 347 -10.75 1.08 3.45
C VAL A 347 -11.42 2.40 3.79
N ASP A 348 -12.75 2.45 3.76
CA ASP A 348 -13.52 3.62 4.22
C ASP A 348 -13.79 3.58 5.75
N SER A 349 -14.33 4.67 6.27
CA SER A 349 -14.63 4.81 7.71
C SER A 349 -15.66 3.81 8.23
N ARG A 350 -16.45 3.19 7.34
CA ARG A 350 -17.47 2.17 7.65
C ARG A 350 -16.90 0.76 7.63
N GLY A 351 -15.63 0.60 7.22
CA GLY A 351 -14.94 -0.67 7.10
C GLY A 351 -15.15 -1.37 5.75
N ASN A 352 -15.73 -0.71 4.76
CA ASN A 352 -15.80 -1.29 3.41
C ASN A 352 -14.42 -1.28 2.77
N LEU A 353 -14.07 -2.39 2.12
CA LEU A 353 -12.77 -2.56 1.47
C LEU A 353 -12.93 -2.37 -0.05
N TYR A 354 -12.05 -1.57 -0.62
CA TYR A 354 -11.96 -1.33 -2.06
C TYR A 354 -10.68 -1.99 -2.60
N VAL A 355 -10.83 -2.80 -3.66
CA VAL A 355 -9.72 -3.59 -4.22
C VAL A 355 -9.65 -3.40 -5.72
N THR A 356 -8.46 -3.07 -6.23
CA THR A 356 -8.21 -2.92 -7.67
C THR A 356 -7.56 -4.15 -8.29
N GLU A 357 -7.73 -4.28 -9.59
CA GLU A 357 -7.20 -5.39 -10.39
C GLU A 357 -6.47 -4.90 -11.64
N VAL A 358 -5.28 -5.46 -11.88
CA VAL A 358 -4.40 -5.07 -13.00
C VAL A 358 -4.12 -6.23 -13.97
N SER A 359 -5.09 -7.10 -14.21
CA SER A 359 -4.86 -8.22 -15.10
C SER A 359 -4.92 -7.80 -16.58
N PRO A 360 -3.78 -7.83 -17.31
CA PRO A 360 -3.78 -7.71 -18.78
C PRO A 360 -4.05 -9.04 -19.48
N LEU A 361 -4.08 -10.14 -18.72
CA LEU A 361 -4.29 -11.51 -19.21
C LEU A 361 -5.68 -11.99 -18.80
N GLU A 362 -6.19 -12.99 -19.51
CA GLU A 362 -7.47 -13.61 -19.16
C GLU A 362 -7.45 -14.26 -17.75
N PRO A 363 -8.44 -14.01 -16.91
CA PRO A 363 -9.52 -13.05 -17.14
C PRO A 363 -9.02 -11.60 -17.07
N VAL A 364 -9.36 -10.81 -18.10
CA VAL A 364 -9.03 -9.37 -18.12
C VAL A 364 -10.00 -8.65 -17.21
N ASN A 365 -9.54 -8.31 -16.01
CA ASN A 365 -10.32 -7.54 -15.04
C ASN A 365 -9.76 -6.11 -14.99
N ARG A 366 -10.52 -5.16 -15.50
CA ARG A 366 -10.22 -3.71 -15.48
C ARG A 366 -11.22 -3.02 -14.57
N ARG A 367 -11.12 -3.31 -13.26
CA ARG A 367 -12.12 -2.86 -12.29
C ARG A 367 -11.55 -2.56 -10.91
N VAL A 368 -12.29 -1.80 -10.16
CA VAL A 368 -12.25 -1.73 -8.71
C VAL A 368 -13.49 -2.40 -8.16
N GLN A 369 -13.37 -3.17 -7.10
CA GLN A 369 -14.49 -3.82 -6.43
C GLN A 369 -14.65 -3.27 -5.02
N LYS A 370 -15.90 -3.02 -4.60
CA LYS A 370 -16.28 -2.70 -3.23
C LYS A 370 -16.72 -3.97 -2.52
N PHE A 371 -16.13 -4.22 -1.36
CA PHE A 371 -16.53 -5.27 -0.43
C PHE A 371 -17.14 -4.61 0.80
N THR A 372 -18.46 -4.66 0.88
CA THR A 372 -19.22 -4.06 1.99
C THR A 372 -18.98 -4.87 3.27
N PHE A 373 -18.56 -4.19 4.32
CA PHE A 373 -18.43 -4.80 5.65
C PHE A 373 -19.81 -5.20 6.19
N THR A 374 -19.96 -6.47 6.56
CA THR A 374 -21.24 -7.04 7.02
C THR A 374 -21.24 -7.40 8.49
N GLY A 375 -20.13 -7.16 9.19
CA GLY A 375 -19.99 -7.42 10.62
C GLY A 375 -18.82 -8.32 10.96
N MET A 376 -18.81 -8.82 12.19
CA MET A 376 -17.79 -9.71 12.72
C MET A 376 -18.34 -11.13 12.84
N GLN A 377 -17.52 -12.11 12.55
CA GLN A 377 -17.85 -13.52 12.76
C GLN A 377 -16.74 -14.25 13.54
N PRO A 378 -17.05 -15.39 14.20
CA PRO A 378 -16.03 -16.19 14.83
C PRO A 378 -14.92 -16.56 13.83
N ARG A 379 -13.66 -16.47 14.30
CA ARG A 379 -12.49 -16.83 13.49
C ARG A 379 -12.62 -18.27 12.97
N PRO A 380 -12.48 -18.52 11.66
CA PRO A 380 -12.50 -19.88 11.14
C PRO A 380 -11.27 -20.66 11.59
N PRO A 381 -11.36 -21.99 11.73
CA PRO A 381 -10.19 -22.83 11.90
C PRO A 381 -9.33 -22.78 10.63
N MET A 382 -8.06 -22.46 10.76
CA MET A 382 -7.09 -22.44 9.66
C MET A 382 -6.36 -23.76 9.50
#